data_78374a018c303ea8384c172c22110cc4
#
_entry.id   78374a018c303ea8384c172c22110cc4
#
_cell.length_a   1.000
_cell.length_b   1.000
_cell.length_c   1.000
_cell.angle_alpha   90.00
_cell.angle_beta   90.00
_cell.angle_gamma   90.00
#
_symmetry.space_group_name_H-M   'P 1'
#
loop_
_entity.id
_entity.type
_entity.pdbx_description
1 polymer ?
#
loop_
_entity_poly.entity_id
_entity_poly.type
_entity_poly.pdbx_seq_one_letter_code
_entity_poly.pdbx_strand_id
1 'polypeptide(L)'
;MDTITIADLEVFYRVGVPEAERAQPQRLLLTIELALDFAAAAVHDNLNATIDYHAVCRRLQGLGEGRSWKLIETLAVEIAETLLHEFRPRAVAVEVKKFILPETRYVAVRVQRQARD
;
A
#
# COMPACT_ATOMS: atom_id res chain seq x y z
N MET A 1 8.14 -4.59 18.04
CA MET A 1 8.43 -4.13 16.68
C MET A 1 7.81 -2.76 16.47
N ASP A 2 8.56 -1.83 15.93
CA ASP A 2 8.06 -0.48 15.72
C ASP A 2 7.36 -0.40 14.37
N THR A 3 6.58 0.64 14.14
CA THR A 3 5.73 0.73 12.95
C THR A 3 5.76 2.14 12.36
N ILE A 4 5.96 2.22 11.04
CA ILE A 4 5.70 3.44 10.27
C ILE A 4 4.32 3.28 9.63
N THR A 5 3.44 4.25 9.85
CA THR A 5 2.10 4.23 9.26
C THR A 5 1.97 5.35 8.24
N ILE A 6 1.57 4.98 7.02
CA ILE A 6 1.17 5.92 5.98
C ILE A 6 -0.34 5.81 5.89
N ALA A 7 -1.04 6.82 6.38
CA ALA A 7 -2.50 6.78 6.51
C ALA A 7 -3.17 7.48 5.33
N ASP A 8 -4.08 6.76 4.67
CA ASP A 8 -4.95 7.30 3.60
C ASP A 8 -4.18 8.00 2.46
N LEU A 9 -3.16 7.32 1.95
CA LEU A 9 -2.45 7.78 0.75
C LEU A 9 -3.41 7.72 -0.44
N GLU A 10 -3.63 8.87 -1.09
CA GLU A 10 -4.48 8.93 -2.26
C GLU A 10 -3.75 8.43 -3.50
N VAL A 11 -4.39 7.49 -4.21
CA VAL A 11 -3.89 6.98 -5.48
C VAL A 11 -5.05 6.89 -6.46
N PHE A 12 -4.74 6.82 -7.75
CA PHE A 12 -5.72 6.68 -8.81
C PHE A 12 -5.36 5.46 -9.65
N TYR A 13 -6.15 4.38 -9.50
CA TYR A 13 -5.91 3.12 -10.19
C TYR A 13 -7.17 2.69 -10.93
N ARG A 14 -6.97 1.90 -11.99
CA ARG A 14 -8.07 1.25 -12.71
C ARG A 14 -8.37 -0.07 -12.03
N VAL A 15 -9.48 -0.16 -11.32
CA VAL A 15 -9.86 -1.36 -10.59
C VAL A 15 -11.37 -1.55 -10.61
N GLY A 16 -11.81 -2.78 -10.77
CA GLY A 16 -13.23 -3.14 -10.75
C GLY A 16 -13.50 -4.37 -11.59
N VAL A 17 -14.49 -5.16 -11.18
CA VAL A 17 -14.86 -6.37 -11.90
C VAL A 17 -15.40 -6.05 -13.29
N PRO A 18 -16.36 -5.10 -13.45
CA PRO A 18 -16.81 -4.74 -14.80
C PRO A 18 -15.72 -3.99 -15.57
N GLU A 19 -15.58 -4.29 -16.83
CA GLU A 19 -14.62 -3.60 -17.71
C GLU A 19 -14.88 -2.09 -17.73
N ALA A 20 -16.13 -1.68 -17.72
CA ALA A 20 -16.48 -0.25 -17.72
C ALA A 20 -15.93 0.48 -16.50
N GLU A 21 -15.88 -0.18 -15.35
CA GLU A 21 -15.33 0.41 -14.14
C GLU A 21 -13.81 0.62 -14.26
N ARG A 22 -13.12 -0.29 -14.96
CA ARG A 22 -11.68 -0.20 -15.18
C ARG A 22 -11.29 0.77 -16.29
N ALA A 23 -12.27 1.28 -17.03
CA ALA A 23 -12.00 2.17 -18.16
C ALA A 23 -11.41 3.52 -17.73
N GLN A 24 -11.66 3.92 -16.48
CA GLN A 24 -11.15 5.17 -15.92
C GLN A 24 -10.47 4.89 -14.58
N PRO A 25 -9.38 5.60 -14.25
CA PRO A 25 -8.82 5.53 -12.92
C PRO A 25 -9.83 6.03 -11.89
N GLN A 26 -9.85 5.40 -10.72
CA GLN A 26 -10.68 5.86 -9.62
C GLN A 26 -9.82 6.10 -8.39
N ARG A 27 -10.29 6.99 -7.53
CA ARG A 27 -9.62 7.33 -6.30
C ARG A 27 -9.74 6.19 -5.30
N LEU A 28 -8.60 5.76 -4.78
CA LEU A 28 -8.51 4.82 -3.67
C LEU A 28 -7.68 5.47 -2.57
N LEU A 29 -7.89 5.05 -1.33
CA LEU A 29 -7.03 5.44 -0.22
C LEU A 29 -6.32 4.20 0.31
N LEU A 30 -5.02 4.29 0.42
CA LEU A 30 -4.18 3.20 0.92
C LEU A 30 -3.67 3.55 2.30
N THR A 31 -3.81 2.63 3.26
CA THR A 31 -3.13 2.75 4.55
C THR A 31 -2.12 1.63 4.64
N ILE A 32 -0.87 2.00 4.87
CA ILE A 32 0.27 1.09 4.89
C ILE A 32 0.89 1.13 6.27
N GLU A 33 1.14 -0.03 6.86
CA GLU A 33 1.89 -0.14 8.10
C GLU A 33 3.14 -0.97 7.83
N LEU A 34 4.30 -0.39 8.07
CA LEU A 34 5.60 -1.04 7.86
C LEU A 34 6.22 -1.31 9.23
N ALA A 35 6.42 -2.58 9.55
CA ALA A 35 7.01 -2.99 10.83
C ALA A 35 8.51 -3.17 10.67
N LEU A 36 9.29 -2.53 11.52
CA LEU A 36 10.75 -2.65 11.54
C LEU A 36 11.26 -2.20 12.91
N ASP A 37 12.54 -2.43 13.16
CA ASP A 37 13.19 -2.00 14.40
C ASP A 37 13.82 -0.62 14.16
N PHE A 38 13.43 0.38 14.96
CA PHE A 38 13.91 1.74 14.83
C PHE A 38 15.25 2.00 15.54
N ALA A 39 15.78 1.01 16.27
CA ALA A 39 16.92 1.25 17.16
C ALA A 39 18.11 1.88 16.44
N ALA A 40 18.53 1.33 15.31
CA ALA A 40 19.69 1.85 14.57
C ALA A 40 19.42 3.26 14.01
N ALA A 41 18.24 3.48 13.47
CA ALA A 41 17.86 4.78 12.94
C ALA A 41 17.83 5.85 14.03
N ALA A 42 17.30 5.50 15.21
CA ALA A 42 17.20 6.43 16.33
C ALA A 42 18.57 6.80 16.90
N VAL A 43 19.49 5.84 16.96
CA VAL A 43 20.83 6.09 17.48
C VAL A 43 21.64 7.01 16.56
N HIS A 44 21.55 6.80 15.25
CA HIS A 44 22.38 7.50 14.26
C HIS A 44 21.67 8.62 13.53
N ASP A 45 20.35 8.75 13.69
CA ASP A 45 19.50 9.72 12.98
C ASP A 45 19.78 9.66 11.49
N ASN A 46 19.75 8.44 10.92
CA ASN A 46 20.21 8.17 9.56
C ASN A 46 19.12 7.44 8.77
N LEU A 47 18.72 8.03 7.65
CA LEU A 47 17.70 7.47 6.76
C LEU A 47 18.08 6.07 6.26
N ASN A 48 19.36 5.79 6.07
CA ASN A 48 19.81 4.49 5.57
C ASN A 48 19.51 3.34 6.54
N ALA A 49 19.23 3.64 7.80
CA ALA A 49 18.92 2.64 8.82
C ALA A 49 17.41 2.42 8.99
N THR A 50 16.60 3.01 8.14
CA THR A 50 15.13 2.88 8.19
C THR A 50 14.56 2.77 6.77
N ILE A 51 13.25 2.93 6.63
CA ILE A 51 12.57 2.92 5.33
C ILE A 51 12.17 4.35 4.98
N ASP A 52 12.53 4.77 3.78
CA ASP A 52 12.15 6.07 3.24
C ASP A 52 10.68 6.03 2.81
N TYR A 53 9.77 6.51 3.67
CA TYR A 53 8.33 6.48 3.36
C TYR A 53 7.97 7.39 2.18
N HIS A 54 8.76 8.40 1.88
CA HIS A 54 8.59 9.21 0.67
C HIS A 54 8.72 8.34 -0.58
N ALA A 55 9.73 7.48 -0.61
CA ALA A 55 9.94 6.55 -1.73
C ALA A 55 8.79 5.53 -1.82
N VAL A 56 8.29 5.07 -0.68
CA VAL A 56 7.13 4.16 -0.65
C VAL A 56 5.92 4.84 -1.30
N CYS A 57 5.62 6.07 -0.89
CA CYS A 57 4.49 6.82 -1.44
C CYS A 57 4.62 7.02 -2.95
N ARG A 58 5.80 7.42 -3.42
CA ARG A 58 6.03 7.62 -4.86
C ARG A 58 5.87 6.32 -5.63
N ARG A 59 6.39 5.22 -5.08
CA ARG A 59 6.26 3.90 -5.71
C ARG A 59 4.79 3.51 -5.89
N LEU A 60 3.98 3.73 -4.85
CA LEU A 60 2.56 3.37 -4.90
C LEU A 60 1.76 4.31 -5.80
N GLN A 61 2.08 5.60 -5.81
CA GLN A 61 1.41 6.53 -6.71
C GLN A 61 1.65 6.18 -8.17
N GLY A 62 2.83 5.66 -8.51
CA GLY A 62 3.16 5.26 -9.88
C GLY A 62 2.76 3.83 -10.23
N LEU A 63 2.34 3.02 -9.27
CA LEU A 63 2.08 1.59 -9.48
C LEU A 63 0.99 1.33 -10.53
N GLY A 64 0.02 2.22 -10.63
CA GLY A 64 -1.13 2.03 -11.52
C GLY A 64 -0.88 2.35 -12.98
N GLU A 65 0.29 2.91 -13.33
CA GLU A 65 0.55 3.29 -14.72
C GLU A 65 0.52 2.08 -15.65
N GLY A 66 -0.37 2.13 -16.66
CA GLY A 66 -0.52 1.08 -17.66
C GLY A 66 -1.08 -0.22 -17.09
N ARG A 67 -1.69 -0.19 -15.92
CA ARG A 67 -2.16 -1.40 -15.22
C ARG A 67 -3.61 -1.28 -14.80
N SER A 68 -4.21 -2.44 -14.55
CA SER A 68 -5.56 -2.53 -14.01
C SER A 68 -5.72 -3.81 -13.20
N TRP A 69 -6.70 -3.81 -12.29
CA TRP A 69 -7.02 -4.96 -11.45
C TRP A 69 -8.53 -5.16 -11.42
N LYS A 70 -8.98 -6.40 -11.36
CA LYS A 70 -10.40 -6.68 -11.18
C LYS A 70 -10.82 -6.58 -9.73
N LEU A 71 -9.96 -7.03 -8.81
CA LEU A 71 -10.27 -7.14 -7.39
C LEU A 71 -9.34 -6.27 -6.57
N ILE A 72 -9.88 -5.57 -5.57
CA ILE A 72 -9.04 -4.86 -4.61
C ILE A 72 -8.24 -5.82 -3.73
N GLU A 73 -8.69 -7.06 -3.57
CA GLU A 73 -7.95 -8.11 -2.87
C GLU A 73 -6.62 -8.41 -3.59
N THR A 74 -6.67 -8.60 -4.91
CA THR A 74 -5.48 -8.82 -5.73
C THR A 74 -4.51 -7.65 -5.63
N LEU A 75 -5.06 -6.44 -5.72
CA LEU A 75 -4.29 -5.21 -5.61
C LEU A 75 -3.58 -5.13 -4.24
N ALA A 76 -4.32 -5.38 -3.16
CA ALA A 76 -3.76 -5.31 -1.80
C ALA A 76 -2.62 -6.30 -1.61
N VAL A 77 -2.78 -7.53 -2.08
CA VAL A 77 -1.73 -8.56 -1.98
C VAL A 77 -0.51 -8.14 -2.79
N GLU A 78 -0.72 -7.63 -4.00
CA GLU A 78 0.40 -7.20 -4.84
C GLU A 78 1.15 -6.03 -4.20
N ILE A 79 0.46 -5.07 -3.62
CA ILE A 79 1.10 -3.96 -2.90
C ILE A 79 1.96 -4.51 -1.76
N ALA A 80 1.41 -5.42 -0.95
CA ALA A 80 2.13 -6.01 0.18
C ALA A 80 3.41 -6.71 -0.29
N GLU A 81 3.31 -7.54 -1.33
CA GLU A 81 4.47 -8.26 -1.86
C GLU A 81 5.53 -7.31 -2.44
N THR A 82 5.09 -6.27 -3.14
CA THR A 82 5.98 -5.25 -3.70
C THR A 82 6.76 -4.56 -2.59
N LEU A 83 6.08 -4.14 -1.53
CA LEU A 83 6.73 -3.43 -0.43
C LEU A 83 7.68 -4.33 0.35
N LEU A 84 7.32 -5.60 0.57
CA LEU A 84 8.22 -6.56 1.21
C LEU A 84 9.49 -6.76 0.39
N HIS A 85 9.35 -6.88 -0.93
CA HIS A 85 10.47 -7.14 -1.82
C HIS A 85 11.38 -5.93 -1.98
N GLU A 86 10.80 -4.74 -2.18
CA GLU A 86 11.58 -3.54 -2.54
C GLU A 86 12.09 -2.77 -1.33
N PHE A 87 11.33 -2.73 -0.24
CA PHE A 87 11.68 -1.93 0.94
C PHE A 87 12.08 -2.76 2.15
N ARG A 88 11.80 -4.04 2.14
CA ARG A 88 12.25 -5.05 3.11
C ARG A 88 11.89 -4.74 4.57
N PRO A 89 10.64 -4.36 4.88
CA PRO A 89 10.22 -4.35 6.28
C PRO A 89 10.15 -5.77 6.82
N ARG A 90 10.04 -5.91 8.14
CA ARG A 90 9.82 -7.21 8.78
C ARG A 90 8.41 -7.74 8.50
N ALA A 91 7.46 -6.82 8.42
CA ALA A 91 6.07 -7.13 8.11
C ALA A 91 5.41 -5.90 7.50
N VAL A 92 4.34 -6.12 6.75
CA VAL A 92 3.56 -5.05 6.15
C VAL A 92 2.08 -5.38 6.32
N ALA A 93 1.29 -4.35 6.62
CA ALA A 93 -0.17 -4.41 6.53
C ALA A 93 -0.61 -3.38 5.50
N VAL A 94 -1.54 -3.78 4.63
CA VAL A 94 -2.05 -2.92 3.55
C VAL A 94 -3.56 -2.92 3.63
N GLU A 95 -4.16 -1.73 3.73
CA GLU A 95 -5.60 -1.56 3.63
C GLU A 95 -5.89 -0.74 2.37
N VAL A 96 -6.81 -1.23 1.55
CA VAL A 96 -7.28 -0.52 0.34
C VAL A 96 -8.73 -0.15 0.56
N LYS A 97 -9.02 1.15 0.52
CA LYS A 97 -10.38 1.71 0.63
C LYS A 97 -10.87 2.12 -0.76
N LYS A 98 -12.05 1.66 -1.11
CA LYS A 98 -12.71 1.92 -2.39
C LYS A 98 -14.07 2.57 -2.13
N PHE A 99 -14.43 3.56 -2.95
CA PHE A 99 -15.60 4.42 -2.72
C PHE A 99 -16.64 4.23 -3.82
N ILE A 100 -17.07 2.98 -4.05
CA ILE A 100 -17.91 2.64 -5.18
C ILE A 100 -19.41 2.50 -4.82
N LEU A 101 -19.72 2.21 -3.56
CA LEU A 101 -21.09 1.99 -3.11
C LEU A 101 -21.59 3.21 -2.34
N PRO A 102 -22.60 3.95 -2.86
CA PRO A 102 -23.06 5.16 -2.19
C PRO A 102 -23.70 4.92 -0.82
N GLU A 103 -24.17 3.68 -0.55
CA GLU A 103 -24.76 3.31 0.74
C GLU A 103 -23.74 3.12 1.84
N THR A 104 -22.46 3.07 1.51
CA THR A 104 -21.37 2.89 2.48
C THR A 104 -20.41 4.07 2.44
N ARG A 105 -19.67 4.26 3.53
CA ARG A 105 -18.56 5.23 3.50
C ARG A 105 -17.45 4.75 2.57
N TYR A 106 -17.14 3.48 2.62
CA TYR A 106 -16.17 2.83 1.74
C TYR A 106 -16.29 1.32 1.89
N VAL A 107 -15.74 0.59 0.93
CA VAL A 107 -15.47 -0.84 1.06
C VAL A 107 -13.96 -0.99 1.20
N ALA A 108 -13.50 -1.82 2.11
CA ALA A 108 -12.06 -1.98 2.31
C ALA A 108 -11.69 -3.44 2.44
N VAL A 109 -10.47 -3.75 1.99
CA VAL A 109 -9.79 -5.01 2.26
C VAL A 109 -8.50 -4.71 3.00
N ARG A 110 -8.07 -5.62 3.86
CA ARG A 110 -6.84 -5.48 4.61
C ARG A 110 -6.08 -6.81 4.58
N VAL A 111 -4.81 -6.75 4.25
CA VAL A 111 -3.93 -7.92 4.25
C VAL A 111 -2.71 -7.65 5.10
N GLN A 112 -2.14 -8.71 5.67
CA GLN A 112 -0.89 -8.66 6.43
C GLN A 112 0.03 -9.72 5.87
N ARG A 113 1.30 -9.37 5.70
CA ARG A 113 2.32 -10.30 5.22
C ARG A 113 3.61 -10.07 5.99
N GLN A 114 4.33 -11.15 6.24
CA GLN A 114 5.61 -11.09 6.94
C GLN A 114 6.73 -11.40 5.97
N ALA A 115 7.90 -10.83 6.24
CA ALA A 115 9.10 -11.13 5.48
C ALA A 115 9.43 -12.62 5.59
N ARG A 116 9.91 -13.20 4.51
CA ARG A 116 10.39 -14.58 4.49
C ARG A 116 11.87 -14.59 4.83
N ASP A 117 12.23 -15.55 5.65
CA ASP A 117 13.63 -15.75 6.04
C ASP A 117 14.40 -16.50 4.95
#